data_c9b46a35d1b69da509a3889a80d9c2c5
#
_entry.id   c9b46a35d1b69da509a3889a80d9c2c5
#
_cell.length_a   1.000
_cell.length_b   1.000
_cell.length_c   1.000
_cell.angle_alpha   90.00
_cell.angle_beta   90.00
_cell.angle_gamma   90.00
#
_symmetry.space_group_name_H-M   'P 1'
#
loop_
_entity.id
_entity.type
_entity.pdbx_description
1 polymer ?
#
loop_
_entity_poly.entity_id
_entity_poly.type
_entity_poly.pdbx_seq_one_letter_code
_entity_poly.pdbx_strand_id
1 'polypeptide(L)'
;VSRRSTAPPTWDKAMNQFAASMGMSKDAAAEYQDVLEGIYANNYGEDFDDIASAMADVTKQLGELDNASLQTVTESAFALRDTFGYEIPESTRAAKAMMDNFGISGEEAMSLIAAGAQNGLDYSGELIDSINEYSVQFSKLGLDADDMFSIFQKGADAGAWNLDKIGDAVKEMSIRVIDGSDTTAEGFAAIGLNADKMSKKFAAGGETAKKAFNETIRGLADMKDPIAQNAAGVALFRHDVGGSRSGGRHATCRYYGRLLRCSKRDGGNQIRQI
;
A
#
# COMPACT_ATOMS: atom_id res chain seq x y z
N VAL A 1 -1.25 36.00 4.69
CA VAL A 1 0.16 36.23 5.06
C VAL A 1 0.22 36.18 6.57
N SER A 2 0.47 35.00 7.14
CA SER A 2 0.66 34.83 8.59
C SER A 2 2.02 35.42 8.96
N ARG A 3 2.03 36.38 9.90
CA ARG A 3 3.28 36.94 10.40
C ARG A 3 3.96 35.92 11.30
N ARG A 4 5.10 35.39 10.87
CA ARG A 4 5.97 34.59 11.75
C ARG A 4 6.32 35.44 12.99
N SER A 5 6.17 34.81 14.16
CA SER A 5 6.57 35.40 15.45
C SER A 5 8.03 35.81 15.39
N THR A 6 8.36 36.99 15.91
CA THR A 6 9.73 37.56 15.92
C THR A 6 10.59 37.09 17.11
N ALA A 7 10.05 36.19 17.97
CA ALA A 7 10.86 35.53 19.00
C ALA A 7 11.60 34.34 18.38
N PRO A 8 12.90 34.12 18.71
CA PRO A 8 13.58 32.91 18.26
C PRO A 8 12.80 31.69 18.75
N PRO A 9 12.60 30.68 17.88
CA PRO A 9 11.87 29.49 18.29
C PRO A 9 12.61 28.82 19.43
N THR A 10 11.92 28.57 20.53
CA THR A 10 12.50 27.87 21.67
C THR A 10 12.23 26.39 21.52
N TRP A 11 13.21 25.63 21.06
CA TRP A 11 13.15 24.18 20.98
C TRP A 11 12.86 23.50 22.33
N ASP A 12 13.19 24.14 23.46
CA ASP A 12 12.90 23.65 24.82
C ASP A 12 11.42 23.27 25.03
N LYS A 13 10.48 24.09 24.54
CA LYS A 13 9.07 23.81 24.67
C LYS A 13 8.66 22.59 23.83
N ALA A 14 9.11 22.53 22.59
CA ALA A 14 8.82 21.44 21.66
C ALA A 14 9.40 20.10 22.18
N MET A 15 10.64 20.10 22.69
CA MET A 15 11.25 18.91 23.27
C MET A 15 10.56 18.45 24.56
N ASN A 16 10.09 19.39 25.41
CA ASN A 16 9.27 19.02 26.57
C ASN A 16 7.92 18.40 26.16
N GLN A 17 7.33 18.87 25.09
CA GLN A 17 6.10 18.30 24.53
C GLN A 17 6.35 16.92 23.93
N PHE A 18 7.44 16.74 23.18
CA PHE A 18 7.89 15.43 22.68
C PHE A 18 8.11 14.44 23.82
N ALA A 19 8.87 14.83 24.85
CA ALA A 19 9.10 14.03 26.04
C ALA A 19 7.80 13.58 26.70
N ALA A 20 6.87 14.52 26.91
CA ALA A 20 5.57 14.22 27.49
C ALA A 20 4.72 13.29 26.61
N SER A 21 4.74 13.49 25.28
CA SER A 21 4.03 12.65 24.30
C SER A 21 4.55 11.22 24.27
N MET A 22 5.87 11.05 24.48
CA MET A 22 6.54 9.76 24.47
C MET A 22 6.64 9.10 25.86
N GLY A 23 6.24 9.81 26.92
CA GLY A 23 6.36 9.31 28.30
C GLY A 23 7.82 9.15 28.76
N MET A 24 8.75 9.90 28.17
CA MET A 24 10.18 9.83 28.49
C MET A 24 10.64 11.00 29.36
N SER A 25 11.83 10.88 29.99
CA SER A 25 12.44 11.97 30.71
C SER A 25 12.93 13.06 29.75
N LYS A 26 13.14 14.29 30.27
CA LYS A 26 13.73 15.38 29.48
C LYS A 26 15.12 15.06 28.98
N ASP A 27 15.94 14.38 29.81
CA ASP A 27 17.27 14.00 29.41
C ASP A 27 17.30 12.99 28.28
N ALA A 28 16.37 12.01 28.29
CA ALA A 28 16.20 11.08 27.18
C ALA A 28 15.68 11.78 25.90
N ALA A 29 14.77 12.74 26.06
CA ALA A 29 14.28 13.51 24.92
C ALA A 29 15.37 14.39 24.29
N ALA A 30 16.36 14.85 25.06
CA ALA A 30 17.45 15.68 24.55
C ALA A 30 18.29 14.97 23.46
N GLU A 31 18.31 13.64 23.43
CA GLU A 31 18.98 12.86 22.39
C GLU A 31 18.37 13.04 20.99
N TYR A 32 17.11 13.52 20.92
CA TYR A 32 16.38 13.78 19.68
C TYR A 32 16.43 15.25 19.23
N GLN A 33 17.12 16.12 19.98
CA GLN A 33 17.20 17.54 19.66
C GLN A 33 17.81 17.77 18.28
N ASP A 34 18.92 17.10 17.97
CA ASP A 34 19.60 17.23 16.67
C ASP A 34 18.70 16.80 15.50
N VAL A 35 17.81 15.82 15.71
CA VAL A 35 16.81 15.39 14.72
C VAL A 35 15.81 16.51 14.46
N LEU A 36 15.26 17.11 15.52
CA LEU A 36 14.31 18.22 15.41
C LEU A 36 14.94 19.42 14.70
N GLU A 37 16.15 19.79 15.08
CA GLU A 37 16.89 20.91 14.47
C GLU A 37 17.24 20.61 12.99
N GLY A 38 17.60 19.36 12.68
CA GLY A 38 17.88 18.91 11.32
C GLY A 38 16.65 19.02 10.40
N ILE A 39 15.50 18.55 10.85
CA ILE A 39 14.23 18.64 10.11
C ILE A 39 13.89 20.12 9.85
N TYR A 40 14.02 20.98 10.89
CA TYR A 40 13.75 22.41 10.74
C TYR A 40 14.73 23.09 9.78
N ALA A 41 16.02 22.74 9.84
CA ALA A 41 17.05 23.27 8.95
C ALA A 41 16.81 22.89 7.48
N ASN A 42 16.18 21.73 7.23
CA ASN A 42 15.78 21.27 5.90
C ASN A 42 14.44 21.87 5.43
N ASN A 43 13.90 22.85 6.15
CA ASN A 43 12.67 23.60 5.88
C ASN A 43 11.38 22.77 5.92
N TYR A 44 11.36 21.70 6.71
CA TYR A 44 10.14 20.96 7.01
C TYR A 44 9.48 21.48 8.29
N GLY A 45 8.16 21.32 8.37
CA GLY A 45 7.35 21.79 9.49
C GLY A 45 7.14 23.30 9.52
N GLU A 46 6.09 23.73 10.20
CA GLU A 46 5.78 25.17 10.36
C GLU A 46 6.61 25.81 11.48
N ASP A 47 6.83 25.08 12.56
CA ASP A 47 7.64 25.45 13.72
C ASP A 47 8.14 24.19 14.46
N PHE A 48 8.86 24.38 15.56
CA PHE A 48 9.38 23.28 16.36
C PHE A 48 8.29 22.44 17.03
N ASP A 49 7.13 23.03 17.39
CA ASP A 49 6.01 22.30 17.99
C ASP A 49 5.37 21.35 16.97
N ASP A 50 5.24 21.75 15.69
CA ASP A 50 4.77 20.92 14.58
C ASP A 50 5.73 19.74 14.32
N ILE A 51 7.04 20.03 14.30
CA ILE A 51 8.06 18.98 14.10
C ILE A 51 8.06 17.99 15.26
N ALA A 52 8.02 18.46 16.50
CA ALA A 52 8.00 17.59 17.68
C ALA A 52 6.75 16.69 17.70
N SER A 53 5.59 17.23 17.26
CA SER A 53 4.37 16.44 17.11
C SER A 53 4.52 15.36 16.04
N ALA A 54 5.05 15.71 14.87
CA ALA A 54 5.28 14.78 13.77
C ALA A 54 6.28 13.66 14.17
N MET A 55 7.38 14.01 14.82
CA MET A 55 8.34 13.04 15.36
C MET A 55 7.68 12.08 16.35
N ALA A 56 6.81 12.59 17.24
CA ALA A 56 6.08 11.77 18.19
C ALA A 56 5.11 10.81 17.50
N ASP A 57 4.40 11.27 16.46
CA ASP A 57 3.49 10.44 15.69
C ASP A 57 4.23 9.34 14.93
N VAL A 58 5.36 9.68 14.28
CA VAL A 58 6.22 8.69 13.62
C VAL A 58 6.71 7.64 14.61
N THR A 59 7.26 8.07 15.74
CA THR A 59 7.82 7.14 16.74
C THR A 59 6.75 6.25 17.37
N LYS A 60 5.55 6.78 17.66
CA LYS A 60 4.44 5.98 18.20
C LYS A 60 3.91 4.94 17.21
N GLN A 61 3.87 5.29 15.93
CA GLN A 61 3.34 4.41 14.89
C GLN A 61 4.36 3.36 14.44
N LEU A 62 5.60 3.78 14.14
CA LEU A 62 6.59 2.90 13.54
C LEU A 62 7.49 2.21 14.57
N GLY A 63 7.47 2.66 15.82
CA GLY A 63 8.35 2.19 16.88
C GLY A 63 9.65 2.97 16.97
N GLU A 64 10.62 2.46 17.74
CA GLU A 64 11.93 3.07 17.88
C GLU A 64 12.70 2.98 16.57
N LEU A 65 13.10 4.14 16.05
CA LEU A 65 13.98 4.32 14.91
C LEU A 65 15.28 4.95 15.39
N ASP A 66 16.39 4.69 14.69
CA ASP A 66 17.58 5.50 14.89
C ASP A 66 17.34 6.94 14.44
N ASN A 67 18.16 7.88 14.91
CA ASN A 67 17.96 9.31 14.66
C ASN A 67 17.95 9.67 13.17
N ALA A 68 18.76 9.00 12.36
CA ALA A 68 18.81 9.27 10.92
C ALA A 68 17.52 8.79 10.23
N SER A 69 17.05 7.59 10.55
CA SER A 69 15.80 7.05 10.04
C SER A 69 14.59 7.85 10.53
N LEU A 70 14.57 8.26 11.80
CA LEU A 70 13.51 9.13 12.34
C LEU A 70 13.44 10.46 11.59
N GLN A 71 14.59 11.10 11.34
CA GLN A 71 14.64 12.32 10.55
C GLN A 71 14.09 12.10 9.15
N THR A 72 14.61 11.13 8.41
CA THR A 72 14.24 10.86 7.02
C THR A 72 12.74 10.52 6.88
N VAL A 73 12.22 9.68 7.77
CA VAL A 73 10.80 9.30 7.74
C VAL A 73 9.89 10.49 8.09
N THR A 74 10.29 11.31 9.08
CA THR A 74 9.51 12.49 9.47
C THR A 74 9.52 13.53 8.34
N GLU A 75 10.67 13.79 7.71
CA GLU A 75 10.76 14.66 6.53
C GLU A 75 9.90 14.15 5.37
N SER A 76 9.91 12.85 5.14
CA SER A 76 9.05 12.22 4.11
C SER A 76 7.56 12.37 4.44
N ALA A 77 7.18 12.25 5.70
CA ALA A 77 5.80 12.47 6.14
C ALA A 77 5.36 13.93 5.93
N PHE A 78 6.23 14.90 6.23
CA PHE A 78 6.00 16.31 5.89
C PHE A 78 5.87 16.53 4.39
N ALA A 79 6.76 15.93 3.59
CA ALA A 79 6.69 16.04 2.13
C ALA A 79 5.36 15.49 1.57
N LEU A 80 4.88 14.38 2.11
CA LEU A 80 3.57 13.81 1.76
C LEU A 80 2.42 14.75 2.16
N ARG A 81 2.47 15.34 3.37
CA ARG A 81 1.49 16.32 3.83
C ARG A 81 1.47 17.56 2.95
N ASP A 82 2.61 18.16 2.72
CA ASP A 82 2.71 19.46 2.05
C ASP A 82 2.47 19.36 0.53
N THR A 83 2.72 18.19 -0.07
CA THR A 83 2.56 17.98 -1.52
C THR A 83 1.20 17.37 -1.88
N PHE A 84 0.72 16.40 -1.10
CA PHE A 84 -0.46 15.60 -1.43
C PHE A 84 -1.62 15.80 -0.43
N GLY A 85 -1.38 16.49 0.69
CA GLY A 85 -2.39 16.72 1.73
C GLY A 85 -2.65 15.53 2.63
N TYR A 86 -1.75 14.54 2.68
CA TYR A 86 -1.91 13.40 3.58
C TYR A 86 -1.53 13.78 5.00
N GLU A 87 -2.42 13.52 5.95
CA GLU A 87 -2.11 13.72 7.36
C GLU A 87 -0.97 12.79 7.82
N ILE A 88 -0.05 13.33 8.64
CA ILE A 88 1.12 12.58 9.12
C ILE A 88 0.72 11.28 9.84
N PRO A 89 -0.29 11.27 10.76
CA PRO A 89 -0.72 10.03 11.38
C PRO A 89 -1.28 8.99 10.40
N GLU A 90 -1.88 9.40 9.29
CA GLU A 90 -2.46 8.51 8.29
C GLU A 90 -1.38 7.89 7.41
N SER A 91 -0.44 8.69 6.88
CA SER A 91 0.67 8.22 6.07
C SER A 91 1.62 7.32 6.86
N THR A 92 1.90 7.65 8.14
CA THR A 92 2.71 6.79 9.00
C THR A 92 2.03 5.47 9.35
N ARG A 93 0.70 5.47 9.55
CA ARG A 93 -0.08 4.24 9.73
C ARG A 93 -0.02 3.35 8.48
N ALA A 94 -0.13 3.92 7.28
CA ALA A 94 0.02 3.19 6.04
C ALA A 94 1.44 2.59 5.89
N ALA A 95 2.47 3.38 6.20
CA ALA A 95 3.84 2.90 6.23
C ALA A 95 4.02 1.74 7.22
N LYS A 96 3.44 1.83 8.43
CA LYS A 96 3.45 0.75 9.41
C LYS A 96 2.81 -0.52 8.87
N ALA A 97 1.66 -0.41 8.21
CA ALA A 97 1.00 -1.56 7.60
C ALA A 97 1.90 -2.24 6.54
N MET A 98 2.62 -1.45 5.75
CA MET A 98 3.58 -1.98 4.76
C MET A 98 4.78 -2.63 5.43
N MET A 99 5.37 -2.00 6.46
CA MET A 99 6.48 -2.58 7.24
C MET A 99 6.11 -3.93 7.84
N ASP A 100 4.94 -4.02 8.48
CA ASP A 100 4.47 -5.23 9.16
C ASP A 100 4.15 -6.37 8.20
N ASN A 101 3.61 -6.05 7.03
CA ASN A 101 3.15 -7.07 6.09
C ASN A 101 4.19 -7.45 5.04
N PHE A 102 5.09 -6.54 4.67
CA PHE A 102 6.10 -6.78 3.62
C PHE A 102 7.53 -6.82 4.14
N GLY A 103 7.77 -6.40 5.39
CA GLY A 103 9.11 -6.40 5.99
C GLY A 103 10.05 -5.35 5.43
N ILE A 104 9.54 -4.28 4.86
CA ILE A 104 10.32 -3.14 4.34
C ILE A 104 10.56 -2.08 5.43
N SER A 105 11.51 -1.19 5.22
CA SER A 105 11.79 -0.08 6.13
C SER A 105 10.70 1.02 6.06
N GLY A 106 10.65 1.87 7.07
CA GLY A 106 9.76 3.04 7.08
C GLY A 106 10.07 4.02 5.93
N GLU A 107 11.35 4.20 5.62
CA GLU A 107 11.81 5.04 4.52
C GLU A 107 11.34 4.51 3.15
N GLU A 108 11.49 3.19 2.95
CA GLU A 108 11.05 2.53 1.74
C GLU A 108 9.51 2.61 1.59
N ALA A 109 8.77 2.40 2.68
CA ALA A 109 7.33 2.53 2.70
C ALA A 109 6.86 3.94 2.33
N MET A 110 7.44 5.00 2.94
CA MET A 110 7.14 6.39 2.62
C MET A 110 7.47 6.73 1.16
N SER A 111 8.60 6.23 0.66
CA SER A 111 9.01 6.42 -0.73
C SER A 111 8.02 5.80 -1.72
N LEU A 112 7.53 4.59 -1.45
CA LEU A 112 6.52 3.92 -2.28
C LEU A 112 5.18 4.65 -2.25
N ILE A 113 4.75 5.17 -1.08
CA ILE A 113 3.54 5.99 -0.96
C ILE A 113 3.68 7.25 -1.83
N ALA A 114 4.81 7.96 -1.73
CA ALA A 114 5.08 9.14 -2.52
C ALA A 114 5.08 8.85 -4.03
N ALA A 115 5.74 7.76 -4.44
CA ALA A 115 5.78 7.33 -5.84
C ALA A 115 4.36 6.96 -6.36
N GLY A 116 3.56 6.28 -5.55
CA GLY A 116 2.17 5.96 -5.88
C GLY A 116 1.33 7.20 -6.10
N ALA A 117 1.41 8.19 -5.20
CA ALA A 117 0.71 9.46 -5.33
C ALA A 117 1.17 10.25 -6.55
N GLN A 118 2.49 10.34 -6.81
CA GLN A 118 3.05 11.00 -8.00
C GLN A 118 2.61 10.35 -9.31
N ASN A 119 2.43 9.03 -9.32
CA ASN A 119 1.94 8.29 -10.48
C ASN A 119 0.40 8.32 -10.62
N GLY A 120 -0.28 9.11 -9.80
CA GLY A 120 -1.72 9.33 -9.88
C GLY A 120 -2.56 8.19 -9.32
N LEU A 121 -2.01 7.34 -8.44
CA LEU A 121 -2.79 6.27 -7.80
C LEU A 121 -3.84 6.81 -6.82
N ASP A 122 -3.70 8.07 -6.38
CA ASP A 122 -4.69 8.70 -5.50
C ASP A 122 -5.86 9.36 -6.25
N TYR A 123 -6.18 8.88 -7.45
CA TYR A 123 -7.23 9.44 -8.30
C TYR A 123 -8.64 9.39 -7.67
N SER A 124 -8.85 8.53 -6.69
CA SER A 124 -10.11 8.41 -5.93
C SER A 124 -10.01 8.91 -4.49
N GLY A 125 -8.84 9.41 -4.06
CA GLY A 125 -8.59 9.86 -2.69
C GLY A 125 -8.52 8.72 -1.67
N GLU A 126 -8.17 7.50 -2.09
CA GLU A 126 -8.23 6.29 -1.26
C GLU A 126 -6.87 5.57 -1.14
N LEU A 127 -5.77 6.17 -1.65
CA LEU A 127 -4.47 5.48 -1.68
C LEU A 127 -4.03 5.04 -0.28
N ILE A 128 -4.04 5.95 0.68
CA ILE A 128 -3.61 5.67 2.07
C ILE A 128 -4.49 4.60 2.72
N ASP A 129 -5.81 4.70 2.58
CA ASP A 129 -6.75 3.74 3.15
C ASP A 129 -6.62 2.37 2.48
N SER A 130 -6.45 2.34 1.15
CA SER A 130 -6.24 1.10 0.40
C SER A 130 -4.96 0.39 0.81
N ILE A 131 -3.86 1.12 1.06
CA ILE A 131 -2.62 0.53 1.58
C ILE A 131 -2.87 -0.08 2.96
N ASN A 132 -3.54 0.66 3.87
CA ASN A 132 -3.85 0.20 5.22
C ASN A 132 -4.69 -1.08 5.22
N GLU A 133 -5.74 -1.12 4.40
CA GLU A 133 -6.70 -2.23 4.41
C GLU A 133 -6.14 -3.47 3.72
N TYR A 134 -5.45 -3.29 2.59
CA TYR A 134 -5.16 -4.42 1.71
C TYR A 134 -3.74 -4.97 1.81
N SER A 135 -2.76 -4.29 2.43
CA SER A 135 -1.38 -4.79 2.55
C SER A 135 -1.32 -6.23 3.07
N VAL A 136 -2.11 -6.55 4.09
CA VAL A 136 -2.18 -7.90 4.66
C VAL A 136 -2.69 -8.94 3.67
N GLN A 137 -3.58 -8.56 2.75
CA GLN A 137 -4.16 -9.48 1.77
C GLN A 137 -3.17 -9.78 0.62
N PHE A 138 -2.41 -8.78 0.22
CA PHE A 138 -1.31 -8.96 -0.72
C PHE A 138 -0.23 -9.87 -0.13
N SER A 139 0.19 -9.61 1.09
CA SER A 139 1.16 -10.44 1.81
C SER A 139 0.72 -11.92 1.95
N LYS A 140 -0.59 -12.18 2.22
CA LYS A 140 -1.12 -13.55 2.26
C LYS A 140 -0.98 -14.31 0.94
N LEU A 141 -1.01 -13.60 -0.19
CA LEU A 141 -0.77 -14.17 -1.52
C LEU A 141 0.72 -14.25 -1.88
N GLY A 142 1.60 -13.88 -0.94
CA GLY A 142 3.05 -13.87 -1.14
C GLY A 142 3.55 -12.71 -2.00
N LEU A 143 2.70 -11.72 -2.22
CA LEU A 143 3.04 -10.51 -2.98
C LEU A 143 3.75 -9.52 -2.05
N ASP A 144 4.70 -8.78 -2.61
CA ASP A 144 5.43 -7.72 -1.91
C ASP A 144 4.81 -6.33 -2.14
N ALA A 145 5.45 -5.29 -1.58
CA ALA A 145 4.97 -3.92 -1.72
C ALA A 145 5.00 -3.45 -3.18
N ASP A 146 6.03 -3.76 -3.93
CA ASP A 146 6.14 -3.41 -5.37
C ASP A 146 5.05 -4.08 -6.19
N ASP A 147 4.75 -5.36 -5.90
CA ASP A 147 3.63 -6.08 -6.53
C ASP A 147 2.30 -5.36 -6.25
N MET A 148 2.07 -4.92 -5.00
CA MET A 148 0.84 -4.22 -4.61
C MET A 148 0.67 -2.93 -5.42
N PHE A 149 1.67 -2.05 -5.44
CA PHE A 149 1.60 -0.82 -6.21
C PHE A 149 1.49 -1.07 -7.71
N SER A 150 2.19 -2.07 -8.24
CA SER A 150 2.08 -2.49 -9.66
C SER A 150 0.68 -2.98 -10.00
N ILE A 151 0.04 -3.74 -9.12
CA ILE A 151 -1.33 -4.24 -9.32
C ILE A 151 -2.32 -3.07 -9.24
N PHE A 152 -2.17 -2.15 -8.28
CA PHE A 152 -2.99 -0.94 -8.20
C PHE A 152 -2.87 -0.11 -9.48
N GLN A 153 -1.64 0.13 -9.97
CA GLN A 153 -1.41 0.89 -11.20
C GLN A 153 -2.05 0.22 -12.42
N LYS A 154 -1.82 -1.07 -12.60
CA LYS A 154 -2.43 -1.83 -13.71
C LYS A 154 -3.95 -1.85 -13.64
N GLY A 155 -4.50 -1.92 -12.44
CA GLY A 155 -5.93 -1.84 -12.22
C GLY A 155 -6.51 -0.47 -12.58
N ALA A 156 -5.85 0.60 -12.15
CA ALA A 156 -6.21 1.97 -12.51
C ALA A 156 -6.13 2.20 -14.03
N ASP A 157 -5.04 1.78 -14.67
CA ASP A 157 -4.84 1.87 -16.13
C ASP A 157 -5.88 1.05 -16.93
N ALA A 158 -6.38 -0.05 -16.33
CA ALA A 158 -7.44 -0.85 -16.90
C ALA A 158 -8.83 -0.22 -16.73
N GLY A 159 -8.92 0.89 -16.01
CA GLY A 159 -10.13 1.67 -15.79
C GLY A 159 -10.93 1.22 -14.55
N ALA A 160 -10.25 0.73 -13.51
CA ALA A 160 -10.88 0.54 -12.22
C ALA A 160 -11.45 1.88 -11.73
N TRP A 161 -12.65 1.82 -11.19
CA TRP A 161 -13.33 3.01 -10.66
C TRP A 161 -12.55 3.63 -9.49
N ASN A 162 -12.00 2.80 -8.60
CA ASN A 162 -11.18 3.21 -7.46
C ASN A 162 -10.23 2.06 -7.05
N LEU A 163 -9.30 2.35 -6.13
CA LEU A 163 -8.34 1.35 -5.63
C LEU A 163 -9.01 0.27 -4.77
N ASP A 164 -10.07 0.63 -4.06
CA ASP A 164 -10.84 -0.28 -3.22
C ASP A 164 -11.33 -1.51 -4.01
N LYS A 165 -11.79 -1.31 -5.27
CA LYS A 165 -12.20 -2.42 -6.13
C LYS A 165 -11.06 -3.36 -6.51
N ILE A 166 -9.85 -2.85 -6.58
CA ILE A 166 -8.68 -3.68 -6.87
C ILE A 166 -8.28 -4.45 -5.61
N GLY A 167 -8.25 -3.76 -4.46
CA GLY A 167 -7.98 -4.34 -3.16
C GLY A 167 -8.99 -5.43 -2.78
N ASP A 168 -10.28 -5.18 -2.95
CA ASP A 168 -11.35 -6.15 -2.73
C ASP A 168 -11.15 -7.42 -3.56
N ALA A 169 -10.78 -7.30 -4.83
CA ALA A 169 -10.54 -8.47 -5.68
C ALA A 169 -9.39 -9.33 -5.15
N VAL A 170 -8.30 -8.70 -4.68
CA VAL A 170 -7.16 -9.40 -4.07
C VAL A 170 -7.56 -10.03 -2.74
N LYS A 171 -8.32 -9.32 -1.91
CA LYS A 171 -8.86 -9.81 -0.63
C LYS A 171 -9.74 -11.05 -0.85
N GLU A 172 -10.71 -10.98 -1.77
CA GLU A 172 -11.57 -12.11 -2.09
C GLU A 172 -10.76 -13.30 -2.61
N MET A 173 -9.78 -13.07 -3.47
CA MET A 173 -8.89 -14.14 -3.92
C MET A 173 -8.14 -14.77 -2.74
N SER A 174 -7.59 -13.97 -1.82
CA SER A 174 -6.84 -14.48 -0.67
C SER A 174 -7.64 -15.43 0.23
N ILE A 175 -8.97 -15.23 0.27
CA ILE A 175 -9.89 -16.08 1.02
C ILE A 175 -10.20 -17.34 0.21
N ARG A 176 -10.56 -17.19 -1.06
CA ARG A 176 -11.07 -18.27 -1.90
C ARG A 176 -10.04 -19.33 -2.22
N VAL A 177 -8.79 -18.94 -2.46
CA VAL A 177 -7.73 -19.89 -2.81
C VAL A 177 -7.46 -20.96 -1.73
N ILE A 178 -8.04 -20.76 -0.53
CA ILE A 178 -7.92 -21.71 0.61
C ILE A 178 -9.27 -22.15 1.17
N ASP A 179 -10.42 -21.66 0.64
CA ASP A 179 -11.75 -21.95 1.21
C ASP A 179 -12.28 -23.37 0.91
N GLY A 180 -11.69 -24.03 -0.09
CA GLY A 180 -12.09 -25.39 -0.51
C GLY A 180 -13.46 -25.46 -1.17
N SER A 181 -14.05 -24.34 -1.60
CA SER A 181 -15.37 -24.31 -2.22
C SER A 181 -15.37 -24.91 -3.63
N ASP A 182 -16.51 -25.50 -4.02
CA ASP A 182 -16.71 -26.04 -5.37
C ASP A 182 -16.53 -24.96 -6.45
N THR A 183 -17.00 -23.74 -6.18
CA THR A 183 -16.86 -22.61 -7.09
C THR A 183 -15.39 -22.27 -7.36
N THR A 184 -14.55 -22.27 -6.32
CA THR A 184 -13.11 -22.04 -6.46
C THR A 184 -12.45 -23.19 -7.21
N ALA A 185 -12.86 -24.44 -6.93
CA ALA A 185 -12.37 -25.61 -7.65
C ALA A 185 -12.71 -25.58 -9.14
N GLU A 186 -13.94 -25.19 -9.49
CA GLU A 186 -14.37 -24.96 -10.87
C GLU A 186 -13.56 -23.85 -11.57
N GLY A 187 -13.29 -22.75 -10.85
CA GLY A 187 -12.46 -21.66 -11.35
C GLY A 187 -11.04 -22.10 -11.69
N PHE A 188 -10.39 -22.87 -10.81
CA PHE A 188 -9.06 -23.43 -11.09
C PHE A 188 -9.11 -24.45 -12.23
N ALA A 189 -10.11 -25.33 -12.25
CA ALA A 189 -10.27 -26.32 -13.33
C ALA A 189 -10.44 -25.65 -14.69
N ALA A 190 -11.20 -24.55 -14.77
CA ALA A 190 -11.42 -23.80 -16.01
C ALA A 190 -10.12 -23.24 -16.62
N ILE A 191 -9.11 -22.95 -15.79
CA ILE A 191 -7.78 -22.49 -16.24
C ILE A 191 -6.73 -23.62 -16.26
N GLY A 192 -7.16 -24.87 -16.14
CA GLY A 192 -6.28 -26.04 -16.23
C GLY A 192 -5.44 -26.30 -14.99
N LEU A 193 -5.79 -25.72 -13.84
CA LEU A 193 -5.08 -25.91 -12.58
C LEU A 193 -5.86 -26.80 -11.61
N ASN A 194 -5.12 -27.52 -10.76
CA ASN A 194 -5.73 -28.37 -9.74
C ASN A 194 -5.91 -27.57 -8.42
N ALA A 195 -7.13 -27.45 -7.96
CA ALA A 195 -7.49 -26.63 -6.80
C ALA A 195 -6.75 -27.06 -5.51
N ASP A 196 -6.65 -28.35 -5.21
CA ASP A 196 -5.96 -28.86 -4.02
C ASP A 196 -4.46 -28.51 -4.03
N LYS A 197 -3.82 -28.60 -5.20
CA LYS A 197 -2.41 -28.24 -5.35
C LYS A 197 -2.23 -26.73 -5.20
N MET A 198 -3.13 -25.94 -5.78
CA MET A 198 -3.07 -24.48 -5.69
C MET A 198 -3.32 -24.01 -4.26
N SER A 199 -4.32 -24.55 -3.57
CA SER A 199 -4.59 -24.25 -2.16
C SER A 199 -3.38 -24.52 -1.26
N LYS A 200 -2.70 -25.66 -1.46
CA LYS A 200 -1.45 -25.98 -0.72
C LYS A 200 -0.32 -25.01 -1.02
N LYS A 201 -0.18 -24.56 -2.28
CA LYS A 201 0.83 -23.56 -2.65
C LYS A 201 0.53 -22.20 -2.00
N PHE A 202 -0.72 -21.76 -2.00
CA PHE A 202 -1.12 -20.51 -1.33
C PHE A 202 -0.95 -20.60 0.19
N ALA A 203 -1.34 -21.72 0.80
CA ALA A 203 -1.16 -21.96 2.24
C ALA A 203 0.32 -21.98 2.67
N ALA A 204 1.24 -22.32 1.77
CA ALA A 204 2.68 -22.29 2.05
C ALA A 204 3.24 -20.86 2.17
N GLY A 205 2.53 -19.84 1.65
CA GLY A 205 2.96 -18.44 1.70
C GLY A 205 4.21 -18.10 0.87
N GLY A 206 4.66 -16.86 1.01
CA GLY A 206 5.89 -16.35 0.41
C GLY A 206 6.01 -16.61 -1.10
N GLU A 207 7.24 -16.89 -1.57
CA GLU A 207 7.52 -17.16 -2.98
C GLU A 207 6.68 -18.28 -3.60
N THR A 208 6.26 -19.26 -2.80
CA THR A 208 5.41 -20.35 -3.30
C THR A 208 4.01 -19.85 -3.62
N ALA A 209 3.45 -19.02 -2.77
CA ALA A 209 2.14 -18.36 -3.00
C ALA A 209 2.23 -17.36 -4.16
N LYS A 210 3.29 -16.55 -4.25
CA LYS A 210 3.54 -15.62 -5.37
C LYS A 210 3.60 -16.37 -6.72
N LYS A 211 4.27 -17.51 -6.77
CA LYS A 211 4.28 -18.33 -7.98
C LYS A 211 2.89 -18.89 -8.32
N ALA A 212 2.14 -19.33 -7.31
CA ALA A 212 0.77 -19.79 -7.51
C ALA A 212 -0.16 -18.67 -8.00
N PHE A 213 -0.02 -17.46 -7.45
CA PHE A 213 -0.73 -16.28 -7.93
C PHE A 213 -0.41 -16.02 -9.41
N ASN A 214 0.86 -15.99 -9.78
CA ASN A 214 1.29 -15.76 -11.15
C ASN A 214 0.81 -16.87 -12.12
N GLU A 215 0.81 -18.16 -11.68
CA GLU A 215 0.24 -19.27 -12.45
C GLU A 215 -1.26 -19.07 -12.69
N THR A 216 -2.00 -18.64 -11.68
CA THR A 216 -3.44 -18.35 -11.78
C THR A 216 -3.73 -17.21 -12.78
N ILE A 217 -2.98 -16.10 -12.65
CA ILE A 217 -3.12 -14.96 -13.54
C ILE A 217 -2.80 -15.35 -15.00
N ARG A 218 -1.74 -16.14 -15.22
CA ARG A 218 -1.39 -16.63 -16.56
C ARG A 218 -2.47 -17.55 -17.12
N GLY A 219 -2.98 -18.49 -16.31
CA GLY A 219 -4.04 -19.40 -16.72
C GLY A 219 -5.27 -18.63 -17.20
N LEU A 220 -5.68 -17.59 -16.46
CA LEU A 220 -6.76 -16.70 -16.89
C LEU A 220 -6.42 -15.93 -18.17
N ALA A 221 -5.20 -15.39 -18.28
CA ALA A 221 -4.78 -14.59 -19.45
C ALA A 221 -4.70 -15.43 -20.74
N ASP A 222 -4.42 -16.72 -20.65
CA ASP A 222 -4.28 -17.64 -21.79
C ASP A 222 -5.61 -18.18 -22.31
N MET A 223 -6.72 -17.95 -21.57
CA MET A 223 -8.07 -18.32 -22.03
C MET A 223 -8.46 -17.51 -23.27
N LYS A 224 -8.96 -18.21 -24.29
CA LYS A 224 -9.35 -17.58 -25.58
C LYS A 224 -10.81 -17.14 -25.61
N ASP A 225 -11.68 -17.85 -24.88
CA ASP A 225 -13.11 -17.51 -24.77
C ASP A 225 -13.31 -16.44 -23.67
N PRO A 226 -13.75 -15.23 -24.03
CA PRO A 226 -13.97 -14.17 -23.06
C PRO A 226 -15.05 -14.47 -22.03
N ILE A 227 -16.05 -15.28 -22.38
CA ILE A 227 -17.14 -15.65 -21.47
C ILE A 227 -16.63 -16.63 -20.43
N ALA A 228 -15.92 -17.66 -20.84
CA ALA A 228 -15.29 -18.62 -19.94
C ALA A 228 -14.22 -17.96 -19.07
N GLN A 229 -13.40 -17.04 -19.63
CA GLN A 229 -12.41 -16.26 -18.90
C GLN A 229 -13.07 -15.43 -17.79
N ASN A 230 -14.17 -14.73 -18.11
CA ASN A 230 -14.90 -13.95 -17.13
C ASN A 230 -15.52 -14.83 -16.03
N ALA A 231 -16.10 -15.97 -16.38
CA ALA A 231 -16.67 -16.90 -15.40
C ALA A 231 -15.59 -17.44 -14.45
N ALA A 232 -14.42 -17.85 -14.95
CA ALA A 232 -13.30 -18.28 -14.14
C ALA A 232 -12.75 -17.14 -13.25
N GLY A 233 -12.65 -15.94 -13.80
CA GLY A 233 -12.24 -14.75 -13.03
C GLY A 233 -13.19 -14.45 -11.89
N VAL A 234 -14.51 -14.48 -12.11
CA VAL A 234 -15.52 -14.30 -11.07
C VAL A 234 -15.44 -15.42 -10.02
N ALA A 235 -15.22 -16.65 -10.43
CA ALA A 235 -15.09 -17.78 -9.50
C ALA A 235 -13.88 -17.63 -8.55
N LEU A 236 -12.78 -17.05 -9.03
CA LEU A 236 -11.52 -16.92 -8.26
C LEU A 236 -11.40 -15.59 -7.51
N PHE A 237 -11.96 -14.50 -8.04
CA PHE A 237 -11.80 -13.15 -7.48
C PHE A 237 -13.07 -12.52 -6.94
N ARG A 238 -14.22 -13.16 -7.09
CA ARG A 238 -15.57 -12.71 -6.79
C ARG A 238 -15.72 -11.20 -6.62
N HIS A 239 -16.20 -10.53 -7.64
CA HIS A 239 -16.71 -9.19 -7.49
C HIS A 239 -18.24 -9.25 -7.46
N ASP A 240 -18.82 -9.22 -6.27
CA ASP A 240 -20.24 -8.90 -6.11
C ASP A 240 -20.40 -7.40 -6.41
N VAL A 241 -20.69 -7.08 -7.66
CA VAL A 241 -21.18 -5.76 -8.03
C VAL A 241 -22.60 -5.63 -7.46
N GLY A 242 -22.68 -5.36 -6.16
CA GLY A 242 -23.93 -5.02 -5.49
C GLY A 242 -24.56 -3.81 -6.19
N GLY A 243 -25.65 -4.03 -6.92
CA GLY A 243 -26.58 -3.01 -7.29
C GLY A 243 -26.39 -2.33 -8.64
N SER A 244 -26.64 -3.04 -9.75
CA SER A 244 -27.40 -2.47 -10.86
C SER A 244 -27.70 -3.53 -11.92
N ARG A 245 -28.96 -3.82 -12.10
CA ARG A 245 -29.49 -4.90 -12.95
C ARG A 245 -29.37 -4.70 -14.46
N SER A 246 -28.58 -3.78 -14.99
CA SER A 246 -28.59 -3.54 -16.45
C SER A 246 -27.33 -3.06 -17.16
N GLY A 247 -26.13 -3.06 -16.53
CA GLY A 247 -24.92 -2.55 -17.22
C GLY A 247 -23.60 -3.24 -16.90
N GLY A 248 -23.51 -4.02 -15.84
CA GLY A 248 -22.22 -4.40 -15.22
C GLY A 248 -21.43 -5.52 -15.90
N ARG A 249 -22.06 -6.37 -16.71
CA ARG A 249 -21.38 -7.57 -17.28
C ARG A 249 -20.25 -7.25 -18.27
N HIS A 250 -20.33 -6.16 -18.98
CA HIS A 250 -19.32 -5.77 -19.97
C HIS A 250 -18.13 -4.98 -19.38
N ALA A 251 -18.31 -4.32 -18.25
CA ALA A 251 -17.24 -3.55 -17.58
C ALA A 251 -16.26 -4.48 -16.86
N THR A 252 -16.76 -5.48 -16.14
CA THR A 252 -15.97 -6.45 -15.39
C THR A 252 -15.07 -7.29 -16.31
N CYS A 253 -15.61 -7.74 -17.47
CA CYS A 253 -14.85 -8.50 -18.46
C CYS A 253 -13.69 -7.68 -19.07
N ARG A 254 -13.88 -6.37 -19.29
CA ARG A 254 -12.81 -5.48 -19.78
C ARG A 254 -11.73 -5.23 -18.73
N TYR A 255 -12.10 -5.13 -17.47
CA TYR A 255 -11.18 -4.88 -16.36
C TYR A 255 -10.20 -6.04 -16.16
N TYR A 256 -10.70 -7.26 -15.93
CA TYR A 256 -9.83 -8.43 -15.78
C TYR A 256 -9.07 -8.78 -17.06
N GLY A 257 -9.68 -8.63 -18.23
CA GLY A 257 -9.03 -8.87 -19.51
C GLY A 257 -7.87 -7.91 -19.82
N ARG A 258 -7.84 -6.69 -19.27
CA ARG A 258 -6.73 -5.73 -19.42
C ARG A 258 -5.64 -5.96 -18.38
N LEU A 259 -5.99 -6.19 -17.10
CA LEU A 259 -5.06 -6.62 -16.07
C LEU A 259 -4.23 -7.82 -16.52
N LEU A 260 -4.89 -8.78 -17.18
CA LEU A 260 -4.29 -10.01 -17.64
C LEU A 260 -3.44 -9.85 -18.92
N ARG A 261 -3.72 -8.86 -19.78
CA ARG A 261 -2.94 -8.63 -21.02
C ARG A 261 -1.62 -7.89 -20.79
N CYS A 262 -1.50 -7.10 -19.74
CA CYS A 262 -0.26 -6.41 -19.42
C CYS A 262 0.85 -7.36 -18.97
N SER A 263 0.52 -8.52 -18.37
CA SER A 263 1.53 -9.52 -17.96
C SER A 263 2.33 -10.14 -19.12
N LYS A 264 1.87 -9.97 -20.36
CA LYS A 264 2.59 -10.50 -21.55
C LYS A 264 3.66 -9.56 -22.14
N ARG A 265 3.72 -8.27 -21.72
CA ARG A 265 4.61 -7.30 -22.37
C ARG A 265 5.84 -6.91 -21.55
N ASP A 266 5.84 -7.11 -20.24
CA ASP A 266 6.90 -6.59 -19.39
C ASP A 266 7.73 -7.70 -18.73
N GLY A 267 8.53 -8.38 -19.54
CA GLY A 267 9.74 -9.08 -19.11
C GLY A 267 10.94 -8.13 -19.01
N GLY A 268 10.72 -6.90 -18.57
CA GLY A 268 11.77 -5.89 -18.49
C GLY A 268 11.45 -4.83 -17.46
N ASN A 269 12.01 -5.05 -16.28
CA ASN A 269 12.06 -4.11 -15.18
C ASN A 269 12.76 -2.81 -15.59
N GLN A 270 12.09 -1.68 -15.53
CA GLN A 270 12.72 -0.35 -15.39
C GLN A 270 11.76 0.58 -14.66
N ILE A 271 11.78 0.53 -13.34
CA ILE A 271 11.50 1.71 -12.54
C ILE A 271 12.79 2.53 -12.60
N ARG A 272 12.80 3.60 -13.41
CA ARG A 272 13.89 4.56 -13.38
C ARG A 272 13.80 5.33 -12.07
N GLN A 273 14.86 5.22 -11.30
CA GLN A 273 15.17 6.15 -10.21
C GLN A 273 15.20 7.57 -10.81
N ILE A 274 14.42 8.46 -10.20
CA ILE A 274 14.59 9.91 -10.30
C ILE A 274 15.06 10.39 -8.93
#